data_45a44b2866909b673e5998b8214db363
#
_entry.id   45a44b2866909b673e5998b8214db363
#
_cell.length_a   1.000
_cell.length_b   1.000
_cell.length_c   1.000
_cell.angle_alpha   90.00
_cell.angle_beta   90.00
_cell.angle_gamma   90.00
#
_symmetry.space_group_name_H-M   'P 1'
#
loop_
_entity.id
_entity.type
_entity.pdbx_description
1 polymer ?
#
loop_
_entity_poly.entity_id
_entity_poly.type
_entity_poly.pdbx_seq_one_letter_code
_entity_poly.pdbx_strand_id
1 'polypeptide(L)'
;ATTVGTHYIARARADAEARLVEADEIVARLQHACGGSLGTRIAIPELLALVEKAQRYGLRLARQFEAIDGENRVTAWVEIAPVTNEAGESDGCAIDVVSWHSEELPPENDIEAARRRVEINRHTADCTARLDSQQRLLSLETEASDLAEFSEQARAKVGKPWTELVDLPGSSH
;
A
#
# COMPACT_ATOMS: atom_id res chain seq x y z
N ALA A 1 -4.76 -36.98 -12.34
CA ALA A 1 -4.78 -35.74 -11.60
C ALA A 1 -4.01 -34.68 -12.40
N THR A 2 -4.72 -33.78 -13.03
CA THR A 2 -4.10 -32.68 -13.76
C THR A 2 -3.60 -31.68 -12.73
N THR A 3 -2.31 -31.68 -12.48
CA THR A 3 -1.68 -30.60 -11.70
C THR A 3 -1.80 -29.34 -12.55
N VAL A 4 -2.69 -28.45 -12.20
CA VAL A 4 -2.73 -27.10 -12.76
C VAL A 4 -1.46 -26.42 -12.27
N GLY A 5 -0.40 -26.49 -13.06
CA GLY A 5 0.82 -25.75 -12.78
C GLY A 5 0.47 -24.26 -12.78
N THR A 6 0.64 -23.60 -11.66
CA THR A 6 0.52 -22.15 -11.59
C THR A 6 1.59 -21.57 -12.49
N HIS A 7 1.18 -20.95 -13.60
CA HIS A 7 2.11 -20.33 -14.52
C HIS A 7 2.57 -18.99 -13.95
N TYR A 8 3.77 -18.98 -13.40
CA TYR A 8 4.44 -17.75 -13.00
C TYR A 8 5.07 -17.10 -14.23
N ILE A 9 4.84 -15.81 -14.40
CA ILE A 9 5.41 -15.05 -15.51
C ILE A 9 6.80 -14.51 -15.21
N ALA A 10 7.16 -14.39 -13.93
CA ALA A 10 8.47 -13.98 -13.47
C ALA A 10 8.73 -14.48 -12.06
N ARG A 11 9.99 -14.58 -11.69
CA ARG A 11 10.42 -14.99 -10.36
C ARG A 11 11.50 -14.07 -9.83
N ALA A 12 11.51 -13.93 -8.50
CA ALA A 12 12.53 -13.20 -7.79
C ALA A 12 12.78 -13.86 -6.42
N ARG A 13 13.89 -13.50 -5.81
CA ARG A 13 14.27 -13.96 -4.48
C ARG A 13 14.83 -12.81 -3.67
N ALA A 14 14.40 -12.72 -2.43
CA ALA A 14 14.95 -11.81 -1.43
C ALA A 14 15.69 -12.61 -0.35
N ASP A 15 16.75 -12.03 0.19
CA ASP A 15 17.47 -12.60 1.35
C ASP A 15 16.78 -12.25 2.68
N ALA A 16 17.36 -12.66 3.79
CA ALA A 16 16.82 -12.43 5.12
C ALA A 16 16.73 -10.93 5.50
N GLU A 17 17.54 -10.10 4.87
CA GLU A 17 17.54 -8.64 5.04
C GLU A 17 16.65 -7.91 4.01
N ALA A 18 15.81 -8.65 3.30
CA ALA A 18 14.94 -8.14 2.24
C ALA A 18 15.69 -7.45 1.09
N ARG A 19 16.89 -7.96 0.77
CA ARG A 19 17.63 -7.56 -0.43
C ARG A 19 17.22 -8.44 -1.61
N LEU A 20 17.02 -7.85 -2.75
CA LEU A 20 16.68 -8.57 -3.98
C LEU A 20 17.94 -9.22 -4.55
N VAL A 21 18.14 -10.50 -4.28
CA VAL A 21 19.37 -11.23 -4.67
C VAL A 21 19.28 -11.86 -6.04
N GLU A 22 18.08 -12.23 -6.44
CA GLU A 22 17.77 -12.75 -7.78
C GLU A 22 16.45 -12.18 -8.26
N ALA A 23 16.37 -11.85 -9.54
CA ALA A 23 15.14 -11.40 -10.15
C ALA A 23 15.18 -11.60 -11.66
N ASP A 24 14.04 -12.01 -12.22
CA ASP A 24 13.83 -11.98 -13.66
C ASP A 24 13.80 -10.52 -14.14
N GLU A 25 14.03 -10.33 -15.42
CA GLU A 25 14.23 -8.99 -16.01
C GLU A 25 13.13 -7.98 -15.66
N ILE A 26 11.88 -8.39 -15.69
CA ILE A 26 10.74 -7.50 -15.44
C ILE A 26 10.76 -6.95 -13.99
N VAL A 27 11.10 -7.79 -13.02
CA VAL A 27 11.21 -7.38 -11.61
C VAL A 27 12.46 -6.55 -11.38
N ALA A 28 13.59 -6.95 -11.99
CA ALA A 28 14.85 -6.20 -11.88
C ALA A 28 14.73 -4.80 -12.46
N ARG A 29 14.02 -4.63 -13.57
CA ARG A 29 13.75 -3.32 -14.17
C ARG A 29 12.89 -2.43 -13.27
N LEU A 30 11.85 -2.99 -12.67
CA LEU A 30 11.01 -2.24 -11.72
C LEU A 30 11.81 -1.85 -10.48
N GLN A 31 12.63 -2.74 -9.95
CA GLN A 31 13.54 -2.44 -8.83
C GLN A 31 14.45 -1.27 -9.16
N HIS A 32 15.02 -1.26 -10.37
CA HIS A 32 15.88 -0.16 -10.83
C HIS A 32 15.10 1.15 -10.99
N ALA A 33 13.91 1.10 -11.58
CA ALA A 33 13.04 2.27 -11.74
C ALA A 33 12.63 2.89 -10.40
N CYS A 34 12.52 2.09 -9.35
CA CYS A 34 12.24 2.56 -7.99
C CYS A 34 13.48 3.02 -7.21
N GLY A 35 14.65 3.06 -7.85
CA GLY A 35 15.90 3.56 -7.26
C GLY A 35 16.77 2.49 -6.60
N GLY A 36 16.45 1.21 -6.79
CA GLY A 36 17.23 0.09 -6.31
C GLY A 36 18.07 -0.57 -7.39
N SER A 37 18.66 -1.71 -7.06
CA SER A 37 19.38 -2.57 -7.99
C SER A 37 19.36 -4.01 -7.47
N LEU A 38 19.87 -4.94 -8.27
CA LEU A 38 20.05 -6.31 -7.81
C LEU A 38 21.14 -6.32 -6.70
N GLY A 39 20.87 -7.03 -5.62
CA GLY A 39 21.75 -7.08 -4.44
C GLY A 39 21.49 -5.99 -3.40
N THR A 40 20.64 -5.01 -3.68
CA THR A 40 20.23 -4.00 -2.70
C THR A 40 18.86 -4.33 -2.12
N ARG A 41 18.51 -3.67 -1.02
CA ARG A 41 17.19 -3.81 -0.42
C ARG A 41 16.10 -3.51 -1.44
N ILE A 42 14.99 -4.23 -1.35
CA ILE A 42 13.84 -4.01 -2.25
C ILE A 42 13.41 -2.54 -2.18
N ALA A 43 13.45 -1.86 -3.33
CA ALA A 43 13.11 -0.45 -3.46
C ALA A 43 11.64 -0.22 -3.81
N ILE A 44 10.89 -1.28 -4.10
CA ILE A 44 9.45 -1.24 -4.37
C ILE A 44 8.71 -1.27 -3.03
N PRO A 45 8.10 -0.15 -2.56
CA PRO A 45 7.63 -0.04 -1.18
C PRO A 45 6.60 -1.09 -0.78
N GLU A 46 5.61 -1.35 -1.62
CA GLU A 46 4.56 -2.33 -1.32
C GLU A 46 5.09 -3.76 -1.34
N LEU A 47 6.00 -4.09 -2.26
CA LEU A 47 6.64 -5.40 -2.32
C LEU A 47 7.53 -5.64 -1.09
N LEU A 48 8.27 -4.62 -0.68
CA LEU A 48 9.08 -4.67 0.53
C LEU A 48 8.22 -4.96 1.77
N ALA A 49 7.10 -4.28 1.92
CA ALA A 49 6.18 -4.50 3.03
C ALA A 49 5.63 -5.93 3.05
N LEU A 50 5.32 -6.50 1.88
CA LEU A 50 4.84 -7.88 1.76
C LEU A 50 5.93 -8.89 2.11
N VAL A 51 7.15 -8.68 1.66
CA VAL A 51 8.31 -9.54 1.98
C VAL A 51 8.61 -9.52 3.47
N GLU A 52 8.67 -8.34 4.07
CA GLU A 52 8.89 -8.20 5.51
C GLU A 52 7.79 -8.87 6.33
N LYS A 53 6.54 -8.73 5.90
CA LYS A 53 5.40 -9.38 6.55
C LYS A 53 5.46 -10.90 6.44
N ALA A 54 5.79 -11.43 5.27
CA ALA A 54 5.95 -12.87 5.07
C ALA A 54 7.05 -13.45 5.95
N GLN A 55 8.19 -12.78 6.03
CA GLN A 55 9.32 -13.18 6.88
C GLN A 55 8.96 -13.10 8.37
N ARG A 56 8.38 -11.98 8.78
CA ARG A 56 8.07 -11.73 10.20
C ARG A 56 7.12 -12.75 10.79
N TYR A 57 6.10 -13.14 10.02
CA TYR A 57 5.08 -14.07 10.49
C TYR A 57 5.27 -15.50 9.99
N GLY A 58 6.29 -15.75 9.16
CA GLY A 58 6.52 -17.08 8.58
C GLY A 58 5.35 -17.54 7.71
N LEU A 59 4.65 -16.62 7.05
CA LEU A 59 3.44 -16.90 6.31
C LEU A 59 3.64 -16.74 4.81
N ARG A 60 3.03 -17.64 4.06
CA ARG A 60 2.86 -17.50 2.62
C ARG A 60 1.77 -16.47 2.33
N LEU A 61 2.08 -15.51 1.48
CA LEU A 61 1.17 -14.42 1.12
C LEU A 61 0.93 -14.42 -0.39
N ALA A 62 -0.32 -14.20 -0.78
CA ALA A 62 -0.70 -13.93 -2.16
C ALA A 62 -1.42 -12.57 -2.17
N ARG A 63 -0.82 -11.56 -2.81
CA ARG A 63 -1.31 -10.17 -2.79
C ARG A 63 -0.99 -9.46 -4.09
N GLN A 64 -1.78 -8.45 -4.35
CA GLN A 64 -1.51 -7.47 -5.38
C GLN A 64 -0.66 -6.34 -4.80
N PHE A 65 0.28 -5.83 -5.57
CA PHE A 65 0.98 -4.59 -5.26
C PHE A 65 0.93 -3.64 -6.44
N GLU A 66 1.09 -2.37 -6.16
CA GLU A 66 1.22 -1.31 -7.15
C GLU A 66 2.57 -0.63 -7.00
N ALA A 67 3.15 -0.23 -8.12
CA ALA A 67 4.38 0.53 -8.16
C ALA A 67 4.37 1.49 -9.33
N ILE A 68 5.21 2.52 -9.28
CA ILE A 68 5.39 3.46 -10.37
C ILE A 68 6.79 3.27 -10.95
N ASP A 69 6.81 2.97 -12.23
CA ASP A 69 8.00 2.83 -13.04
C ASP A 69 8.09 4.07 -13.95
N GLY A 70 8.68 5.15 -13.42
CA GLY A 70 8.79 6.40 -14.18
C GLY A 70 7.46 6.93 -14.68
N GLU A 71 7.07 6.54 -15.90
CA GLU A 71 5.85 7.00 -16.58
C GLU A 71 4.70 5.99 -16.49
N ASN A 72 4.94 4.80 -15.98
CA ASN A 72 3.96 3.72 -15.96
C ASN A 72 3.55 3.35 -14.53
N ARG A 73 2.27 3.02 -14.38
CA ARG A 73 1.77 2.34 -13.20
C ARG A 73 1.82 0.83 -13.45
N VAL A 74 2.48 0.12 -12.57
CA VAL A 74 2.55 -1.33 -12.60
C VAL A 74 1.65 -1.90 -11.51
N THR A 75 0.78 -2.82 -11.88
CA THR A 75 -0.05 -3.60 -10.96
C THR A 75 0.30 -5.06 -11.14
N ALA A 76 0.75 -5.72 -10.09
CA ALA A 76 1.18 -7.11 -10.15
C ALA A 76 0.56 -7.94 -9.04
N TRP A 77 0.19 -9.17 -9.35
CA TRP A 77 -0.17 -10.17 -8.37
C TRP A 77 1.02 -11.07 -8.11
N VAL A 78 1.41 -11.18 -6.84
CA VAL A 78 2.57 -11.98 -6.42
C VAL A 78 2.20 -12.98 -5.32
N GLU A 79 2.88 -14.10 -5.34
CA GLU A 79 2.92 -15.06 -4.25
C GLU A 79 4.28 -14.99 -3.59
N ILE A 80 4.31 -14.78 -2.29
CA ILE A 80 5.53 -14.67 -1.51
C ILE A 80 5.55 -15.80 -0.49
N ALA A 81 6.61 -16.60 -0.54
CA ALA A 81 6.80 -17.71 0.37
C ALA A 81 8.11 -17.54 1.15
N PRO A 82 8.08 -17.54 2.49
CA PRO A 82 9.30 -17.53 3.26
C PRO A 82 10.11 -18.81 3.01
N VAL A 83 11.41 -18.65 2.90
CA VAL A 83 12.37 -19.75 2.74
C VAL A 83 13.13 -19.90 4.03
N THR A 84 13.30 -21.13 4.49
CA THR A 84 14.10 -21.44 5.67
C THR A 84 15.31 -22.28 5.27
N ASN A 85 16.42 -22.08 5.95
CA ASN A 85 17.61 -22.91 5.79
C ASN A 85 17.44 -24.26 6.52
N GLU A 86 18.43 -25.14 6.41
CA GLU A 86 18.42 -26.45 7.07
C GLU A 86 18.31 -26.36 8.60
N ALA A 87 18.72 -25.23 9.18
CA ALA A 87 18.61 -24.99 10.62
C ALA A 87 17.23 -24.43 11.04
N GLY A 88 16.32 -24.21 10.09
CA GLY A 88 14.98 -23.64 10.35
C GLY A 88 14.96 -22.11 10.53
N GLU A 89 16.08 -21.43 10.24
CA GLU A 89 16.17 -19.98 10.29
C GLU A 89 15.71 -19.37 8.97
N SER A 90 15.25 -18.12 9.03
CA SER A 90 14.82 -17.40 7.82
C SER A 90 15.98 -17.19 6.85
N ASP A 91 15.82 -17.67 5.63
CA ASP A 91 16.76 -17.48 4.52
C ASP A 91 16.18 -16.56 3.43
N GLY A 92 15.20 -15.77 3.79
CA GLY A 92 14.55 -14.83 2.88
C GLY A 92 13.20 -15.28 2.38
N CYS A 93 12.83 -14.82 1.18
CA CYS A 93 11.57 -15.14 0.53
C CYS A 93 11.75 -15.45 -0.95
N ALA A 94 10.97 -16.41 -1.43
CA ALA A 94 10.73 -16.60 -2.85
C ALA A 94 9.54 -15.72 -3.27
N ILE A 95 9.66 -15.05 -4.40
CA ILE A 95 8.64 -14.15 -4.95
C ILE A 95 8.29 -14.66 -6.34
N ASP A 96 7.05 -15.10 -6.52
CA ASP A 96 6.53 -15.59 -7.79
C ASP A 96 5.49 -14.60 -8.31
N VAL A 97 5.72 -14.03 -9.48
CA VAL A 97 4.80 -13.08 -10.13
C VAL A 97 3.81 -13.84 -10.97
N VAL A 98 2.55 -13.72 -10.65
CA VAL A 98 1.45 -14.43 -11.32
C VAL A 98 0.86 -13.60 -12.45
N SER A 99 0.70 -12.29 -12.24
CA SER A 99 0.22 -11.36 -13.25
C SER A 99 0.95 -10.03 -13.18
N TRP A 100 1.01 -9.36 -14.32
CA TRP A 100 1.67 -8.08 -14.46
C TRP A 100 0.90 -7.22 -15.44
N HIS A 101 0.47 -6.07 -14.99
CA HIS A 101 -0.20 -5.09 -15.82
C HIS A 101 0.54 -3.76 -15.71
N SER A 102 0.89 -3.18 -16.85
CA SER A 102 1.54 -1.89 -16.93
C SER A 102 0.64 -0.94 -17.70
N GLU A 103 0.36 0.20 -17.12
CA GLU A 103 -0.48 1.24 -17.69
C GLU A 103 0.29 2.55 -17.74
N GLU A 104 0.31 3.19 -18.90
CA GLU A 104 0.95 4.48 -19.04
C GLU A 104 0.18 5.54 -18.25
N LEU A 105 0.89 6.24 -17.39
CA LEU A 105 0.31 7.38 -16.68
C LEU A 105 0.17 8.56 -17.66
N PRO A 106 -0.96 9.28 -17.64
CA PRO A 106 -1.08 10.49 -18.41
C PRO A 106 0.03 11.48 -18.00
N PRO A 107 0.59 12.25 -18.96
CA PRO A 107 1.65 13.21 -18.67
C PRO A 107 1.09 14.38 -17.83
N GLU A 108 1.01 14.17 -16.55
CA GLU A 108 0.63 15.18 -15.58
C GLU A 108 1.82 15.55 -14.71
N ASN A 109 1.94 16.83 -14.38
CA ASN A 109 2.91 17.19 -13.36
C ASN A 109 2.45 16.63 -12.01
N ASP A 110 3.40 16.30 -11.14
CA ASP A 110 3.15 15.67 -9.84
C ASP A 110 2.14 16.44 -8.97
N ILE A 111 2.04 17.74 -9.18
CA ILE A 111 1.12 18.63 -8.46
C ILE A 111 -0.33 18.37 -8.86
N GLU A 112 -0.59 18.17 -10.16
CA GLU A 112 -1.94 17.86 -10.66
C GLU A 112 -2.40 16.47 -10.25
N ALA A 113 -1.52 15.49 -10.29
CA ALA A 113 -1.80 14.13 -9.81
C ALA A 113 -2.13 14.12 -8.31
N ALA A 114 -1.39 14.87 -7.50
CA ALA A 114 -1.65 15.04 -6.09
C ALA A 114 -3.00 15.74 -5.83
N ARG A 115 -3.32 16.78 -6.61
CA ARG A 115 -4.62 17.47 -6.54
C ARG A 115 -5.78 16.53 -6.86
N ARG A 116 -5.68 15.73 -7.93
CA ARG A 116 -6.72 14.78 -8.29
C ARG A 116 -6.97 13.73 -7.23
N ARG A 117 -5.94 13.21 -6.58
CA ARG A 117 -6.10 12.27 -5.46
C ARG A 117 -6.86 12.91 -4.30
N VAL A 118 -6.55 14.14 -3.99
CA VAL A 118 -7.24 14.90 -2.95
C VAL A 118 -8.69 15.15 -3.37
N GLU A 119 -8.96 15.54 -4.61
CA GLU A 119 -10.32 15.77 -5.12
C GLU A 119 -11.16 14.49 -5.15
N ILE A 120 -10.60 13.35 -5.59
CA ILE A 120 -11.31 12.07 -5.58
C ILE A 120 -11.67 11.68 -4.16
N ASN A 121 -10.74 11.79 -3.22
CA ASN A 121 -11.01 11.51 -1.82
C ASN A 121 -12.05 12.44 -1.22
N ARG A 122 -12.11 13.67 -1.66
CA ARG A 122 -13.09 14.66 -1.24
C ARG A 122 -14.49 14.39 -1.80
N HIS A 123 -14.58 13.95 -3.07
CA HIS A 123 -15.87 13.61 -3.68
C HIS A 123 -16.47 12.31 -3.14
N THR A 124 -15.68 11.43 -2.57
CA THR A 124 -16.14 10.17 -2.00
C THR A 124 -16.50 10.26 -0.52
N ALA A 125 -16.12 11.33 0.16
CA ALA A 125 -16.43 11.53 1.58
C ALA A 125 -16.80 12.99 1.86
N ASP A 126 -18.04 13.24 2.21
CA ASP A 126 -18.49 14.56 2.63
C ASP A 126 -17.78 15.05 3.88
N CYS A 127 -17.28 14.14 4.68
CA CYS A 127 -16.52 14.42 5.88
C CYS A 127 -15.51 13.31 6.15
N THR A 128 -14.25 13.67 6.31
CA THR A 128 -13.18 12.75 6.66
C THR A 128 -12.66 13.04 8.05
N ALA A 129 -12.75 12.07 8.95
CA ALA A 129 -12.24 12.16 10.30
C ALA A 129 -11.11 11.15 10.52
N ARG A 130 -10.06 11.57 11.22
CA ARG A 130 -8.97 10.68 11.65
C ARG A 130 -9.01 10.53 13.15
N LEU A 131 -8.96 9.30 13.60
CA LEU A 131 -9.00 8.93 15.00
C LEU A 131 -7.67 8.28 15.41
N ASP A 132 -7.28 8.48 16.68
CA ASP A 132 -6.16 7.76 17.28
C ASP A 132 -6.60 6.38 17.80
N SER A 133 -5.67 5.63 18.39
CA SER A 133 -5.94 4.32 18.96
C SER A 133 -6.92 4.31 20.14
N GLN A 134 -7.16 5.47 20.75
CA GLN A 134 -8.14 5.68 21.82
C GLN A 134 -9.45 6.29 21.32
N GLN A 135 -9.66 6.29 19.99
CA GLN A 135 -10.82 6.88 19.32
C GLN A 135 -11.01 8.38 19.60
N ARG A 136 -9.92 9.11 19.79
CA ARG A 136 -9.94 10.56 19.89
C ARG A 136 -9.79 11.17 18.50
N LEU A 137 -10.52 12.23 18.25
CA LEU A 137 -10.48 12.93 16.98
C LEU A 137 -9.13 13.65 16.81
N LEU A 138 -8.34 13.25 15.79
CA LEU A 138 -7.07 13.88 15.44
C LEU A 138 -7.23 15.00 14.44
N SER A 139 -8.07 14.80 13.43
CA SER A 139 -8.36 15.80 12.40
C SER A 139 -9.73 15.59 11.80
N LEU A 140 -10.31 16.64 11.30
CA LEU A 140 -11.58 16.61 10.58
C LEU A 140 -11.46 17.48 9.33
N GLU A 141 -11.79 16.91 8.19
CA GLU A 141 -11.88 17.62 6.92
C GLU A 141 -13.29 17.44 6.34
N THR A 142 -13.90 18.52 5.94
CA THR A 142 -15.22 18.51 5.32
C THR A 142 -15.28 19.55 4.21
N GLU A 143 -15.99 19.24 3.14
CA GLU A 143 -16.13 20.10 1.98
C GLU A 143 -17.54 20.60 1.72
N ALA A 144 -18.54 19.90 2.23
CA ALA A 144 -19.91 20.32 2.03
C ALA A 144 -20.19 21.61 2.82
N SER A 145 -20.67 22.65 2.15
CA SER A 145 -21.06 23.90 2.80
C SER A 145 -22.13 23.68 3.88
N ASP A 146 -22.95 22.67 3.67
CA ASP A 146 -24.01 22.30 4.64
C ASP A 146 -23.46 21.71 5.93
N LEU A 147 -22.21 21.23 5.91
CA LEU A 147 -21.50 20.68 7.05
C LEU A 147 -20.51 21.66 7.70
N ALA A 148 -20.45 22.90 7.21
CA ALA A 148 -19.48 23.88 7.71
C ALA A 148 -19.66 24.15 9.21
N GLU A 149 -20.89 24.31 9.66
CA GLU A 149 -21.21 24.51 11.08
C GLU A 149 -20.86 23.27 11.91
N PHE A 150 -21.18 22.08 11.44
CA PHE A 150 -20.78 20.82 12.05
C PHE A 150 -19.26 20.70 12.13
N SER A 151 -18.56 21.09 11.06
CA SER A 151 -17.11 21.07 10.96
C SER A 151 -16.43 21.96 12.00
N GLU A 152 -16.93 23.18 12.22
CA GLU A 152 -16.39 24.08 13.24
C GLU A 152 -16.56 23.52 14.64
N GLN A 153 -17.73 23.00 14.95
CA GLN A 153 -18.01 22.39 16.25
C GLN A 153 -17.15 21.13 16.47
N ALA A 154 -16.97 20.31 15.43
CA ALA A 154 -16.15 19.13 15.51
C ALA A 154 -14.65 19.45 15.64
N ARG A 155 -14.17 20.49 14.97
CA ARG A 155 -12.77 20.97 15.12
C ARG A 155 -12.46 21.44 16.54
N ALA A 156 -13.42 22.05 17.20
CA ALA A 156 -13.27 22.45 18.60
C ALA A 156 -13.11 21.24 19.54
N LYS A 157 -13.52 20.05 19.10
CA LYS A 157 -13.43 18.80 19.86
C LYS A 157 -12.24 17.91 19.45
N VAL A 158 -11.32 18.40 18.62
CA VAL A 158 -10.10 17.67 18.29
C VAL A 158 -9.33 17.31 19.57
N GLY A 159 -8.91 16.06 19.67
CA GLY A 159 -8.28 15.51 20.88
C GLY A 159 -9.25 14.90 21.89
N LYS A 160 -10.56 15.04 21.70
CA LYS A 160 -11.60 14.43 22.54
C LYS A 160 -12.13 13.14 21.93
N PRO A 161 -12.76 12.24 22.72
CA PRO A 161 -13.39 11.03 22.18
C PRO A 161 -14.45 11.39 21.14
N TRP A 162 -14.50 10.62 20.06
CA TRP A 162 -15.43 10.86 18.96
C TRP A 162 -16.92 10.79 19.40
N THR A 163 -17.21 10.05 20.48
CA THR A 163 -18.55 9.97 21.05
C THR A 163 -19.13 11.32 21.45
N GLU A 164 -18.31 12.30 21.73
CA GLU A 164 -18.76 13.68 22.01
C GLU A 164 -19.26 14.40 20.74
N LEU A 165 -18.93 13.90 19.54
CA LEU A 165 -19.40 14.46 18.28
C LEU A 165 -20.89 14.18 18.02
N VAL A 166 -21.42 13.06 18.53
CA VAL A 166 -22.84 12.69 18.38
C VAL A 166 -23.78 13.54 19.23
N ASP A 167 -23.25 14.26 20.21
CA ASP A 167 -24.01 15.18 21.04
C ASP A 167 -24.05 16.61 20.48
N LEU A 168 -23.56 16.82 19.25
CA LEU A 168 -23.63 18.12 18.60
C LEU A 168 -25.08 18.53 18.29
N PRO A 169 -25.40 19.82 18.40
CA PRO A 169 -26.73 20.33 18.06
C PRO A 169 -27.11 19.94 16.63
N GLY A 170 -28.25 19.31 16.45
CA GLY A 170 -28.73 18.81 15.16
C GLY A 170 -28.53 17.32 14.93
N SER A 171 -27.78 16.63 15.76
CA SER A 171 -27.62 15.18 15.70
C SER A 171 -28.56 14.39 16.61
N SER A 172 -29.27 15.09 17.49
CA SER A 172 -30.27 14.48 18.38
C SER A 172 -31.63 14.42 17.70
N HIS A 173 -32.12 13.26 17.56
CA HIS A 173 -33.47 12.83 17.12
C HIS A 173 -33.51 12.10 15.80
#